data_35aec0cb8531eb26fa6ab483772343ca
#
_entry.id   35aec0cb8531eb26fa6ab483772343ca
#
_cell.length_a   1.000
_cell.length_b   1.000
_cell.length_c   1.000
_cell.angle_alpha   90.00
_cell.angle_beta   90.00
_cell.angle_gamma   90.00
#
_symmetry.space_group_name_H-M   'P 1'
#
loop_
_entity.id
_entity.type
_entity.pdbx_description
1 polymer ?
#
loop_
_entity_poly.entity_id
_entity_poly.type
_entity_poly.pdbx_seq_one_letter_code
_entity_poly.pdbx_strand_id
1 'polypeptide(L)'
;MQLQTRFESLQNIAGLFSCLFPEQLMTLSDSDLQDQVTKLTKKYSNDVSSDLYRQLLAFRACAGAFIQKAKDPQDVLNVIMSLEMSVCFSDVVTAYTIFLTLPVSVASNERSFSKLKLLKTYLRAAMSHDRLSDLGILSIKRDRFSEVDKRKVLEMFAQRKARRVRIL
;
A
#
# COMPACT_ATOMS: atom_id res chain seq x y z
N MET A 1 -8.11 0.53 -27.49
CA MET A 1 -7.66 -0.85 -27.33
C MET A 1 -6.70 -1.05 -26.15
N GLN A 2 -5.59 -0.33 -25.99
CA GLN A 2 -4.65 -0.54 -24.87
C GLN A 2 -5.19 -0.22 -23.47
N LEU A 3 -6.07 0.77 -23.31
CA LEU A 3 -6.66 1.15 -22.02
C LEU A 3 -7.65 0.09 -21.52
N GLN A 4 -8.42 -0.48 -22.41
CA GLN A 4 -9.44 -1.49 -22.09
C GLN A 4 -8.78 -2.80 -21.61
N THR A 5 -7.73 -3.26 -22.29
CA THR A 5 -6.96 -4.44 -21.89
C THR A 5 -6.28 -4.27 -20.53
N ARG A 6 -5.78 -3.05 -20.23
CA ARG A 6 -5.19 -2.74 -18.91
C ARG A 6 -6.24 -2.70 -17.82
N PHE A 7 -7.43 -2.16 -18.11
CA PHE A 7 -8.54 -2.11 -17.16
C PHE A 7 -9.06 -3.52 -16.83
N GLU A 8 -9.23 -4.38 -17.82
CA GLU A 8 -9.61 -5.79 -17.64
C GLU A 8 -8.55 -6.56 -16.83
N SER A 9 -7.28 -6.32 -17.08
CA SER A 9 -6.19 -6.93 -16.31
C SER A 9 -6.21 -6.50 -14.84
N LEU A 10 -6.49 -5.22 -14.56
CA LEU A 10 -6.60 -4.69 -13.20
C LEU A 10 -7.85 -5.21 -12.49
N GLN A 11 -8.98 -5.33 -13.19
CA GLN A 11 -10.21 -5.93 -12.64
C GLN A 11 -10.01 -7.40 -12.30
N ASN A 12 -9.33 -8.15 -13.17
CA ASN A 12 -9.01 -9.56 -12.90
C ASN A 12 -8.09 -9.73 -11.69
N ILE A 13 -7.12 -8.83 -11.52
CA ILE A 13 -6.24 -8.83 -10.36
C ILE A 13 -7.02 -8.44 -9.10
N ALA A 14 -7.81 -7.38 -9.15
CA ALA A 14 -8.64 -6.95 -8.03
C ALA A 14 -9.64 -8.02 -7.59
N GLY A 15 -10.20 -8.77 -8.53
CA GLY A 15 -11.10 -9.89 -8.27
C GLY A 15 -10.46 -11.02 -7.46
N LEU A 16 -9.15 -11.25 -7.60
CA LEU A 16 -8.43 -12.26 -6.82
C LEU A 16 -8.34 -11.91 -5.33
N PHE A 17 -8.37 -10.63 -5.00
CA PHE A 17 -8.27 -10.14 -3.63
C PHE A 17 -9.64 -9.78 -3.03
N SER A 18 -10.74 -10.16 -3.69
CA SER A 18 -12.09 -9.84 -3.22
C SER A 18 -12.36 -10.36 -1.81
N CYS A 19 -11.81 -11.52 -1.44
CA CYS A 19 -11.94 -12.10 -0.09
C CYS A 19 -11.28 -11.27 1.02
N LEU A 20 -10.41 -10.30 0.68
CA LEU A 20 -9.78 -9.39 1.65
C LEU A 20 -10.62 -8.16 1.98
N PHE A 21 -11.72 -7.91 1.26
CA PHE A 21 -12.63 -6.83 1.63
C PHE A 21 -13.43 -7.19 2.88
N PRO A 22 -13.57 -6.27 3.85
CA PRO A 22 -14.23 -6.55 5.13
C PRO A 22 -15.61 -7.22 4.96
N GLU A 23 -16.40 -6.69 4.06
CA GLU A 23 -17.75 -7.17 3.75
C GLU A 23 -17.74 -8.62 3.22
N GLN A 24 -16.86 -8.90 2.26
CA GLN A 24 -16.70 -10.21 1.65
C GLN A 24 -16.13 -11.22 2.66
N LEU A 25 -15.12 -10.81 3.42
CA LEU A 25 -14.51 -11.67 4.44
C LEU A 25 -15.52 -12.13 5.48
N MET A 26 -16.52 -11.29 5.82
CA MET A 26 -17.54 -11.61 6.82
C MET A 26 -18.74 -12.38 6.25
N THR A 27 -19.06 -12.22 4.97
CA THR A 27 -20.28 -12.79 4.34
C THR A 27 -20.03 -14.07 3.56
N LEU A 28 -18.81 -14.27 3.05
CA LEU A 28 -18.50 -15.49 2.26
C LEU A 28 -18.65 -16.75 3.11
N SER A 29 -19.20 -17.81 2.47
CA SER A 29 -19.16 -19.16 3.03
C SER A 29 -17.73 -19.66 3.12
N ASP A 30 -17.47 -20.62 3.99
CA ASP A 30 -16.12 -21.20 4.15
C ASP A 30 -15.61 -21.84 2.86
N SER A 31 -16.51 -22.48 2.08
CA SER A 31 -16.17 -23.07 0.78
C SER A 31 -15.78 -22.00 -0.25
N ASP A 32 -16.56 -20.91 -0.36
CA ASP A 32 -16.27 -19.85 -1.33
C ASP A 32 -14.98 -19.09 -0.96
N LEU A 33 -14.77 -18.88 0.33
CA LEU A 33 -13.53 -18.29 0.84
C LEU A 33 -12.34 -19.18 0.49
N GLN A 34 -12.45 -20.50 0.67
CA GLN A 34 -11.39 -21.45 0.33
C GLN A 34 -11.06 -21.43 -1.15
N ASP A 35 -12.05 -21.37 -2.03
CA ASP A 35 -11.86 -21.31 -3.48
C ASP A 35 -11.18 -20.03 -3.92
N GLN A 36 -11.56 -18.88 -3.34
CA GLN A 36 -10.91 -17.59 -3.64
C GLN A 36 -9.48 -17.56 -3.14
N VAL A 37 -9.24 -18.01 -1.91
CA VAL A 37 -7.88 -18.06 -1.33
C VAL A 37 -6.99 -19.02 -2.12
N THR A 38 -7.52 -20.17 -2.58
CA THR A 38 -6.76 -21.11 -3.40
C THR A 38 -6.29 -20.47 -4.72
N LYS A 39 -7.14 -19.67 -5.36
CA LYS A 39 -6.76 -18.92 -6.57
C LYS A 39 -5.68 -17.89 -6.28
N LEU A 40 -5.79 -17.20 -5.16
CA LEU A 40 -4.82 -16.19 -4.72
C LEU A 40 -3.47 -16.84 -4.41
N THR A 41 -3.43 -17.86 -3.58
CA THR A 41 -2.20 -18.56 -3.17
C THR A 41 -1.51 -19.24 -4.35
N LYS A 42 -2.27 -19.78 -5.30
CA LYS A 42 -1.71 -20.33 -6.54
C LYS A 42 -0.97 -19.27 -7.37
N LYS A 43 -1.47 -18.05 -7.41
CA LYS A 43 -0.86 -16.95 -8.17
C LYS A 43 0.32 -16.33 -7.44
N TYR A 44 0.29 -16.25 -6.13
CA TYR A 44 1.32 -15.64 -5.27
C TYR A 44 1.99 -16.69 -4.38
N SER A 45 2.27 -17.87 -4.93
CA SER A 45 2.82 -19.01 -4.20
C SER A 45 4.21 -18.79 -3.60
N ASN A 46 4.94 -17.78 -4.08
CA ASN A 46 6.25 -17.42 -3.54
C ASN A 46 6.15 -16.50 -2.31
N ASP A 47 5.02 -15.82 -2.15
CA ASP A 47 4.85 -14.77 -1.14
C ASP A 47 3.88 -15.18 -0.03
N VAL A 48 2.90 -16.03 -0.37
CA VAL A 48 1.80 -16.43 0.52
C VAL A 48 1.66 -17.94 0.54
N SER A 49 1.62 -18.53 1.73
CA SER A 49 1.53 -19.97 1.90
C SER A 49 0.08 -20.49 1.78
N SER A 50 -0.07 -21.83 1.73
CA SER A 50 -1.39 -22.48 1.76
C SER A 50 -2.13 -22.28 3.10
N ASP A 51 -1.46 -21.79 4.12
CA ASP A 51 -2.02 -21.52 5.44
C ASP A 51 -2.87 -20.24 5.50
N LEU A 52 -2.83 -19.40 4.45
CA LEU A 52 -3.63 -18.18 4.36
C LEU A 52 -5.12 -18.44 4.65
N TYR A 53 -5.68 -19.51 4.13
CA TYR A 53 -7.09 -19.86 4.37
C TYR A 53 -7.39 -20.06 5.86
N ARG A 54 -6.56 -20.83 6.56
CA ARG A 54 -6.71 -21.08 7.99
C ARG A 54 -6.53 -19.82 8.81
N GLN A 55 -5.54 -18.99 8.44
CA GLN A 55 -5.31 -17.72 9.09
C GLN A 55 -6.49 -16.75 8.90
N LEU A 56 -7.10 -16.69 7.70
CA LEU A 56 -8.28 -15.85 7.47
C LEU A 56 -9.50 -16.32 8.27
N LEU A 57 -9.74 -17.64 8.36
CA LEU A 57 -10.82 -18.18 9.20
C LEU A 57 -10.61 -17.84 10.68
N ALA A 58 -9.39 -18.07 11.18
CA ALA A 58 -9.04 -17.75 12.57
C ALA A 58 -9.16 -16.25 12.84
N PHE A 59 -8.69 -15.41 11.92
CA PHE A 59 -8.78 -13.96 12.04
C PHE A 59 -10.24 -13.48 12.02
N ARG A 60 -11.07 -14.02 11.14
CA ARG A 60 -12.52 -13.76 11.11
C ARG A 60 -13.19 -14.11 12.45
N ALA A 61 -12.81 -15.24 13.04
CA ALA A 61 -13.35 -15.66 14.33
C ALA A 61 -12.90 -14.78 15.51
N CYS A 62 -11.61 -14.42 15.54
CA CYS A 62 -11.03 -13.63 16.64
C CYS A 62 -11.36 -12.14 16.56
N ALA A 63 -11.37 -11.55 15.36
CA ALA A 63 -11.44 -10.11 15.14
C ALA A 63 -12.74 -9.67 14.43
N GLY A 64 -13.74 -10.53 14.28
CA GLY A 64 -14.95 -10.26 13.50
C GLY A 64 -15.65 -8.95 13.85
N ALA A 65 -15.77 -8.60 15.14
CA ALA A 65 -16.38 -7.35 15.57
C ALA A 65 -15.59 -6.09 15.14
N PHE A 66 -14.28 -6.21 14.95
CA PHE A 66 -13.41 -5.13 14.44
C PHE A 66 -13.47 -5.06 12.92
N ILE A 67 -13.49 -6.23 12.25
CA ILE A 67 -13.58 -6.34 10.78
C ILE A 67 -14.90 -5.73 10.30
N GLN A 68 -16.02 -5.94 11.00
CA GLN A 68 -17.32 -5.36 10.67
C GLN A 68 -17.35 -3.82 10.71
N LYS A 69 -16.47 -3.20 11.49
CA LYS A 69 -16.33 -1.74 11.58
C LYS A 69 -15.37 -1.16 10.54
N ALA A 70 -14.54 -2.00 9.93
CA ALA A 70 -13.60 -1.60 8.90
C ALA A 70 -14.36 -1.25 7.61
N LYS A 71 -13.94 -0.19 6.94
CA LYS A 71 -14.56 0.29 5.70
C LYS A 71 -13.86 -0.26 4.47
N ASP A 72 -12.57 -0.48 4.58
CA ASP A 72 -11.72 -0.89 3.48
C ASP A 72 -10.62 -1.89 3.95
N PRO A 73 -9.89 -2.50 3.02
CA PRO A 73 -8.79 -3.42 3.35
C PRO A 73 -7.67 -2.78 4.15
N GLN A 74 -7.43 -1.47 4.03
CA GLN A 74 -6.42 -0.76 4.83
C GLN A 74 -6.82 -0.73 6.32
N ASP A 75 -8.10 -0.50 6.60
CA ASP A 75 -8.62 -0.53 7.97
C ASP A 75 -8.42 -1.90 8.60
N VAL A 76 -8.66 -2.99 7.84
CA VAL A 76 -8.44 -4.36 8.33
C VAL A 76 -6.97 -4.60 8.68
N LEU A 77 -6.05 -4.16 7.82
CA LEU A 77 -4.62 -4.24 8.11
C LEU A 77 -4.26 -3.45 9.37
N ASN A 78 -4.82 -2.26 9.55
CA ASN A 78 -4.63 -1.45 10.75
C ASN A 78 -5.15 -2.16 12.01
N VAL A 79 -6.27 -2.89 11.92
CA VAL A 79 -6.77 -3.72 13.03
C VAL A 79 -5.76 -4.79 13.41
N ILE A 80 -5.19 -5.53 12.45
CA ILE A 80 -4.17 -6.55 12.73
C ILE A 80 -2.96 -5.94 13.43
N MET A 81 -2.52 -4.76 12.97
CA MET A 81 -1.37 -4.06 13.55
C MET A 81 -1.67 -3.54 14.96
N SER A 82 -2.85 -2.96 15.18
CA SER A 82 -3.25 -2.40 16.49
C SER A 82 -3.45 -3.46 17.57
N LEU A 83 -3.83 -4.68 17.17
CA LEU A 83 -3.96 -5.82 18.05
C LEU A 83 -2.66 -6.64 18.21
N GLU A 84 -1.55 -6.18 17.61
CA GLU A 84 -0.24 -6.84 17.62
C GLU A 84 -0.27 -8.31 17.12
N MET A 85 -1.23 -8.62 16.24
CA MET A 85 -1.48 -9.98 15.75
C MET A 85 -0.72 -10.32 14.46
N SER A 86 0.20 -9.46 14.01
CA SER A 86 0.92 -9.59 12.74
C SER A 86 1.74 -10.89 12.62
N VAL A 87 2.27 -11.39 13.74
CA VAL A 87 3.03 -12.64 13.75
C VAL A 87 2.12 -13.85 13.58
N CYS A 88 0.93 -13.84 14.21
CA CYS A 88 -0.03 -14.94 14.13
C CYS A 88 -0.70 -15.03 12.74
N PHE A 89 -0.85 -13.90 12.05
CA PHE A 89 -1.52 -13.77 10.77
C PHE A 89 -0.58 -13.25 9.67
N SER A 90 0.63 -13.81 9.61
CA SER A 90 1.70 -13.35 8.71
C SER A 90 1.30 -13.39 7.23
N ASP A 91 0.64 -14.45 6.79
CA ASP A 91 0.17 -14.59 5.40
C ASP A 91 -0.97 -13.62 5.09
N VAL A 92 -1.85 -13.37 6.07
CA VAL A 92 -2.91 -12.36 5.95
C VAL A 92 -2.30 -10.98 5.79
N VAL A 93 -1.32 -10.60 6.62
CA VAL A 93 -0.60 -9.32 6.50
C VAL A 93 0.08 -9.20 5.14
N THR A 94 0.73 -10.27 4.68
CA THR A 94 1.39 -10.31 3.37
C THR A 94 0.38 -10.12 2.25
N ALA A 95 -0.76 -10.83 2.28
CA ALA A 95 -1.80 -10.69 1.26
C ALA A 95 -2.38 -9.27 1.20
N TYR A 96 -2.67 -8.64 2.37
CA TYR A 96 -3.10 -7.24 2.43
C TYR A 96 -2.01 -6.29 1.92
N THR A 97 -0.75 -6.53 2.27
CA THR A 97 0.37 -5.70 1.80
C THR A 97 0.52 -5.76 0.29
N ILE A 98 0.46 -6.96 -0.31
CA ILE A 98 0.48 -7.13 -1.76
C ILE A 98 -0.68 -6.35 -2.38
N PHE A 99 -1.91 -6.56 -1.89
CA PHE A 99 -3.10 -5.89 -2.43
C PHE A 99 -3.00 -4.37 -2.38
N LEU A 100 -2.58 -3.82 -1.25
CA LEU A 100 -2.47 -2.36 -1.04
C LEU A 100 -1.32 -1.71 -1.81
N THR A 101 -0.32 -2.49 -2.25
CA THR A 101 0.77 -2.00 -3.10
C THR A 101 0.41 -2.06 -4.59
N LEU A 102 -0.61 -2.82 -4.98
CA LEU A 102 -1.07 -2.85 -6.36
C LEU A 102 -1.63 -1.49 -6.78
N PRO A 103 -1.32 -1.00 -7.99
CA PRO A 103 -1.85 0.27 -8.50
C PRO A 103 -3.32 0.11 -8.95
N VAL A 104 -4.20 -0.24 -8.02
CA VAL A 104 -5.62 -0.49 -8.29
C VAL A 104 -6.38 0.79 -8.63
N SER A 105 -5.87 1.95 -8.21
CA SER A 105 -6.48 3.25 -8.48
C SER A 105 -5.64 4.07 -9.46
N VAL A 106 -6.12 4.19 -10.68
CA VAL A 106 -5.56 5.09 -11.72
C VAL A 106 -5.53 6.53 -11.22
N ALA A 107 -6.56 6.96 -10.47
CA ALA A 107 -6.68 8.33 -9.94
C ALA A 107 -5.55 8.73 -8.98
N SER A 108 -5.02 7.80 -8.19
CA SER A 108 -3.86 8.03 -7.33
C SER A 108 -2.58 8.23 -8.16
N ASN A 109 -2.39 7.40 -9.17
CA ASN A 109 -1.26 7.49 -10.08
C ASN A 109 -1.34 8.76 -10.94
N GLU A 110 -2.52 9.12 -11.47
CA GLU A 110 -2.73 10.36 -12.23
C GLU A 110 -2.41 11.60 -11.40
N ARG A 111 -2.83 11.65 -10.14
CA ARG A 111 -2.48 12.74 -9.22
C ARG A 111 -0.97 12.83 -9.00
N SER A 112 -0.30 11.69 -8.86
CA SER A 112 1.15 11.64 -8.69
C SER A 112 1.88 12.10 -9.95
N PHE A 113 1.45 11.63 -11.12
CA PHE A 113 2.01 12.09 -12.41
C PHE A 113 1.73 13.55 -12.71
N SER A 114 0.56 14.07 -12.34
CA SER A 114 0.23 15.49 -12.46
C SER A 114 1.15 16.35 -11.59
N LYS A 115 1.44 15.94 -10.35
CA LYS A 115 2.42 16.60 -9.49
C LYS A 115 3.83 16.52 -10.06
N LEU A 116 4.23 15.37 -10.60
CA LEU A 116 5.54 15.20 -11.23
C LEU A 116 5.68 16.09 -12.47
N LYS A 117 4.63 16.23 -13.28
CA LYS A 117 4.60 17.14 -14.43
C LYS A 117 4.86 18.61 -14.01
N LEU A 118 4.27 19.06 -12.90
CA LEU A 118 4.49 20.40 -12.36
C LEU A 118 5.94 20.61 -11.89
N LEU A 119 6.57 19.56 -11.33
CA LEU A 119 7.99 19.62 -10.94
C LEU A 119 8.93 19.63 -12.15
N LYS A 120 8.56 18.90 -13.21
CA LYS A 120 9.31 18.81 -14.46
C LYS A 120 8.87 19.86 -15.47
N THR A 121 8.75 21.11 -15.03
CA THR A 121 8.50 22.25 -15.94
C THR A 121 9.74 22.56 -16.75
N TYR A 122 9.59 23.30 -17.88
CA TYR A 122 10.67 23.69 -18.78
C TYR A 122 11.88 24.31 -18.06
N LEU A 123 11.63 25.13 -17.04
CA LEU A 123 12.67 25.79 -16.23
C LEU A 123 13.49 24.82 -15.35
N ARG A 124 13.05 23.57 -15.19
CA ARG A 124 13.68 22.52 -14.37
C ARG A 124 14.09 21.29 -15.18
N ALA A 125 14.12 21.41 -16.50
CA ALA A 125 14.46 20.29 -17.39
C ALA A 125 15.90 19.75 -17.19
N ALA A 126 16.81 20.58 -16.66
CA ALA A 126 18.20 20.20 -16.37
C ALA A 126 18.40 19.56 -14.97
N MET A 127 17.33 19.24 -14.26
CA MET A 127 17.41 18.61 -12.93
C MET A 127 17.88 17.15 -13.04
N SER A 128 18.83 16.74 -12.18
CA SER A 128 19.24 15.34 -12.08
C SER A 128 18.07 14.43 -11.70
N HIS A 129 18.15 13.17 -12.12
CA HIS A 129 17.12 12.15 -11.84
C HIS A 129 16.87 12.00 -10.32
N ASP A 130 17.94 11.92 -9.54
CA ASP A 130 17.85 11.77 -8.07
C ASP A 130 17.11 12.94 -7.43
N ARG A 131 17.47 14.18 -7.80
CA ARG A 131 16.80 15.36 -7.29
C ARG A 131 15.34 15.45 -7.69
N LEU A 132 15.00 15.02 -8.91
CA LEU A 132 13.61 14.94 -9.36
C LEU A 132 12.81 13.90 -8.56
N SER A 133 13.42 12.75 -8.29
CA SER A 133 12.84 11.68 -7.48
C SER A 133 12.57 12.15 -6.06
N ASP A 134 13.53 12.78 -5.40
CA ASP A 134 13.41 13.31 -4.04
C ASP A 134 12.29 14.35 -3.94
N LEU A 135 12.26 15.31 -4.85
CA LEU A 135 11.21 16.33 -4.90
C LEU A 135 9.84 15.72 -5.23
N GLY A 136 9.81 14.69 -6.07
CA GLY A 136 8.60 13.93 -6.38
C GLY A 136 8.01 13.28 -5.13
N ILE A 137 8.83 12.58 -4.36
CA ILE A 137 8.43 11.93 -3.10
C ILE A 137 7.90 12.96 -2.11
N LEU A 138 8.62 14.08 -1.89
CA LEU A 138 8.20 15.15 -0.99
C LEU A 138 6.85 15.76 -1.41
N SER A 139 6.65 15.96 -2.71
CA SER A 139 5.40 16.54 -3.24
C SER A 139 4.21 15.58 -3.12
N ILE A 140 4.43 14.29 -3.38
CA ILE A 140 3.38 13.27 -3.34
C ILE A 140 2.98 12.97 -1.89
N LYS A 141 3.94 12.87 -0.99
CA LYS A 141 3.76 12.52 0.43
C LYS A 141 3.71 13.75 1.36
N ARG A 142 3.23 14.89 0.85
CA ARG A 142 3.20 16.17 1.59
C ARG A 142 2.57 16.06 2.98
N ASP A 143 1.55 15.25 3.12
CA ASP A 143 0.82 15.09 4.38
C ASP A 143 1.71 14.46 5.46
N ARG A 144 2.52 13.46 5.10
CA ARG A 144 3.52 12.85 5.99
C ARG A 144 4.70 13.77 6.29
N PHE A 145 4.96 14.76 5.43
CA PHE A 145 6.05 15.70 5.63
C PHE A 145 5.81 16.66 6.80
N SER A 146 4.55 16.87 7.18
CA SER A 146 4.20 17.64 8.39
C SER A 146 4.66 16.98 9.69
N GLU A 147 4.81 15.66 9.69
CA GLU A 147 5.23 14.83 10.85
C GLU A 147 6.76 14.78 11.01
N VAL A 148 7.52 15.21 9.98
CA VAL A 148 8.99 15.17 10.00
C VAL A 148 9.55 16.31 10.85
N ASP A 149 10.45 15.96 11.77
CA ASP A 149 11.20 16.93 12.56
C ASP A 149 12.17 17.74 11.67
N LYS A 150 11.74 18.94 11.32
CA LYS A 150 12.48 19.84 10.44
C LYS A 150 13.82 20.27 11.04
N ARG A 151 13.93 20.37 12.38
CA ARG A 151 15.16 20.75 13.06
C ARG A 151 16.21 19.66 12.88
N LYS A 152 15.84 18.40 13.10
CA LYS A 152 16.71 17.24 12.88
C LYS A 152 17.19 17.13 11.42
N VAL A 153 16.30 17.42 10.45
CA VAL A 153 16.67 17.45 9.02
C VAL A 153 17.71 18.55 8.75
N LEU A 154 17.55 19.75 9.31
CA LEU A 154 18.50 20.84 9.16
C LEU A 154 19.86 20.51 9.78
N GLU A 155 19.90 19.91 10.96
CA GLU A 155 21.12 19.47 11.62
C GLU A 155 21.87 18.42 10.76
N MET A 156 21.17 17.39 10.29
CA MET A 156 21.73 16.38 9.39
C MET A 156 22.25 16.99 8.08
N PHE A 157 21.54 17.97 7.55
CA PHE A 157 21.95 18.67 6.34
C PHE A 157 23.18 19.54 6.57
N ALA A 158 23.30 20.20 7.72
CA ALA A 158 24.46 20.99 8.11
C ALA A 158 25.72 20.13 8.29
N GLN A 159 25.56 18.91 8.87
CA GLN A 159 26.66 17.98 9.12
C GLN A 159 27.20 17.29 7.86
N ARG A 160 26.38 17.09 6.84
CA ARG A 160 26.75 16.31 5.64
C ARG A 160 27.77 17.00 4.72
N LYS A 161 27.95 18.33 4.79
CA LYS A 161 28.84 19.07 3.90
C LYS A 161 29.34 20.37 4.55
N ALA A 162 30.63 20.63 4.47
CA ALA A 162 31.20 21.94 4.86
C ALA A 162 30.52 23.04 4.03
N ARG A 163 29.93 24.01 4.70
CA ARG A 163 29.17 25.09 4.07
C ARG A 163 29.84 26.45 4.34
N ARG A 164 29.73 27.34 3.37
CA ARG A 164 30.26 28.71 3.49
C ARG A 164 29.52 29.56 4.53
N VAL A 165 28.26 29.19 4.83
CA VAL A 165 27.42 29.93 5.80
C VAL A 165 26.98 28.95 6.87
N ARG A 166 27.10 29.32 8.15
CA ARG A 166 26.52 28.60 9.29
C ARG A 166 24.99 28.71 9.22
N ILE A 167 24.30 27.60 9.30
CA ILE A 167 22.82 27.52 9.20
C ILE A 167 22.21 27.41 10.60
N LEU A 168 23.05 27.17 11.63
CA LEU A 168 22.65 27.10 13.04
C LEU A 168 23.25 28.28 13.80
#